data_c083b820a810cf7e94115d4e121a79d9
#
_entry.id   c083b820a810cf7e94115d4e121a79d9
#
_cell.length_a   1.000
_cell.length_b   1.000
_cell.length_c   1.000
_cell.angle_alpha   90.00
_cell.angle_beta   90.00
_cell.angle_gamma   90.00
#
_symmetry.space_group_name_H-M   'P 1'
#
loop_
_entity.id
_entity.type
_entity.pdbx_description
1 polymer ?
#
loop_
_entity_poly.entity_id
_entity_poly.type
_entity_poly.pdbx_seq_one_letter_code
_entity_poly.pdbx_strand_id
1 'polypeptide(L)'
;SDPGPTITFSKADHDLYDKYYVQDAIVAAMPTGSTMSLHDALATMLIPSASNYAEAVSTWAFGSQGAFLAAVRDWTAREGLSGTTLVEPTGISPRNVSTTADLLRIADLASADPTIAQIAATPSITLAVPGTLTNTNSLLGVDGITGLKTGNLGEGTFSLVYTSTFDVGIGTPLSVTGVSLDGFTRSSVDAGVTRLLGSVRDGFHFIPVATTGTVVGIYETAWGSSAQLVLDDDASILTWSDTPVTVEMETTAPVTYSNGEQVGTATWTAGPNSVSVPVRISGTITPPGDWWRLTNPSLLG
;
A
#
# COMPACT_ATOMS: atom_id res chain seq x y z
N SER A 1 3.18 23.46 -2.23
CA SER A 1 2.35 23.17 -1.05
C SER A 1 2.04 24.46 -0.30
N ASP A 2 0.88 24.52 0.34
CA ASP A 2 0.53 25.61 1.26
C ASP A 2 1.49 25.55 2.47
N PRO A 3 2.24 26.64 2.78
CA PRO A 3 3.13 26.64 3.92
C PRO A 3 2.39 26.58 5.27
N GLY A 4 1.09 26.81 5.30
CA GLY A 4 0.28 26.90 6.50
C GLY A 4 0.55 28.17 7.33
N PRO A 5 -0.03 28.24 8.52
CA PRO A 5 0.15 29.40 9.41
C PRO A 5 1.61 29.51 9.89
N THR A 6 1.97 30.75 10.27
CA THR A 6 3.28 31.04 10.85
C THR A 6 3.28 30.76 12.36
N ILE A 7 4.28 30.04 12.82
CA ILE A 7 4.56 29.78 14.24
C ILE A 7 5.66 30.73 14.70
N THR A 8 5.48 31.34 15.86
CA THR A 8 6.51 32.14 16.55
C THR A 8 6.93 31.40 17.82
N PHE A 9 8.21 31.09 17.95
CA PHE A 9 8.73 30.36 19.10
C PHE A 9 9.05 31.30 20.28
N SER A 10 8.47 30.99 21.42
CA SER A 10 8.69 31.70 22.68
C SER A 10 10.01 31.30 23.35
N LYS A 11 10.35 31.95 24.46
CA LYS A 11 11.45 31.50 25.30
C LYS A 11 11.20 30.10 25.88
N ALA A 12 9.95 29.78 26.23
CA ALA A 12 9.62 28.45 26.73
C ALA A 12 9.85 27.35 25.67
N ASP A 13 9.56 27.65 24.40
CA ASP A 13 9.85 26.73 23.29
C ASP A 13 11.36 26.59 23.06
N HIS A 14 12.12 27.70 23.18
CA HIS A 14 13.59 27.66 23.12
C HIS A 14 14.18 26.74 24.19
N ASP A 15 13.66 26.81 25.41
CA ASP A 15 14.17 26.03 26.56
C ASP A 15 13.92 24.51 26.39
N LEU A 16 13.03 24.10 25.45
CA LEU A 16 12.84 22.69 25.05
C LEU A 16 14.10 22.08 24.40
N TYR A 17 14.95 22.90 23.80
CA TYR A 17 16.22 22.43 23.27
C TYR A 17 17.06 21.76 24.36
N ASP A 18 17.32 22.47 25.44
CA ASP A 18 18.12 21.94 26.55
C ASP A 18 17.42 20.80 27.28
N LYS A 19 16.07 20.88 27.42
CA LYS A 19 15.25 19.83 28.02
C LYS A 19 15.46 18.48 27.33
N TYR A 20 15.51 18.44 26.01
CA TYR A 20 15.65 17.22 25.26
C TYR A 20 17.10 16.84 24.93
N TYR A 21 17.99 17.84 24.81
CA TYR A 21 19.41 17.61 24.60
C TYR A 21 20.06 16.80 25.73
N VAL A 22 19.74 17.10 26.98
CA VAL A 22 20.25 16.36 28.15
C VAL A 22 19.68 14.92 28.26
N GLN A 23 18.70 14.57 27.46
CA GLN A 23 18.11 13.22 27.36
C GLN A 23 18.64 12.44 26.15
N ASP A 24 19.71 12.90 25.50
CA ASP A 24 20.28 12.36 24.28
C ASP A 24 19.25 12.27 23.10
N ALA A 25 18.18 13.06 23.16
CA ALA A 25 17.22 13.14 22.09
C ALA A 25 17.71 14.06 20.96
N ILE A 26 17.26 13.82 19.75
CA ILE A 26 17.56 14.70 18.61
C ILE A 26 16.83 16.02 18.81
N VAL A 27 17.56 17.11 18.68
CA VAL A 27 17.04 18.48 18.79
C VAL A 27 17.51 19.33 17.61
N ALA A 28 16.75 20.38 17.29
CA ALA A 28 17.10 21.35 16.27
C ALA A 28 17.05 22.78 16.85
N ALA A 29 17.90 23.69 16.36
CA ALA A 29 17.96 25.07 16.85
C ALA A 29 16.58 25.75 16.74
N MET A 30 16.18 26.42 17.83
CA MET A 30 14.90 27.10 18.00
C MET A 30 15.07 28.42 18.75
N PRO A 31 15.63 29.47 18.12
CA PRO A 31 15.87 30.74 18.80
C PRO A 31 14.57 31.42 19.26
N THR A 32 14.60 32.03 20.45
CA THR A 32 13.47 32.82 20.95
C THR A 32 13.09 33.93 19.96
N GLY A 33 11.81 34.05 19.63
CA GLY A 33 11.28 35.04 18.68
C GLY A 33 11.47 34.67 17.22
N SER A 34 12.14 33.56 16.90
CA SER A 34 12.18 33.08 15.51
C SER A 34 10.80 32.61 15.04
N THR A 35 10.60 32.71 13.73
CA THR A 35 9.33 32.32 13.09
C THR A 35 9.58 31.35 11.95
N MET A 36 8.65 30.45 11.71
CA MET A 36 8.62 29.59 10.53
C MET A 36 7.18 29.19 10.16
N SER A 37 7.00 28.65 8.97
CA SER A 37 5.72 28.09 8.56
C SER A 37 5.42 26.79 9.34
N LEU A 38 4.13 26.43 9.45
CA LEU A 38 3.75 25.12 10.01
C LEU A 38 4.38 23.97 9.22
N HIS A 39 4.43 24.08 7.88
CA HIS A 39 5.09 23.10 7.02
C HIS A 39 6.57 22.89 7.43
N ASP A 40 7.33 23.98 7.61
CA ASP A 40 8.75 23.88 7.96
C ASP A 40 8.96 23.36 9.38
N ALA A 41 8.03 23.70 10.30
CA ALA A 41 8.06 23.17 11.66
C ALA A 41 7.78 21.66 11.69
N LEU A 42 6.81 21.18 10.89
CA LEU A 42 6.55 19.75 10.69
C LEU A 42 7.74 19.04 10.00
N ALA A 43 8.35 19.67 9.00
CA ALA A 43 9.55 19.14 8.36
C ALA A 43 10.71 19.01 9.36
N THR A 44 10.91 20.02 10.22
CA THR A 44 11.94 19.99 11.27
C THR A 44 11.64 18.93 12.34
N MET A 45 10.39 18.67 12.64
CA MET A 45 9.96 17.60 13.54
C MET A 45 10.18 16.21 12.94
N LEU A 46 9.79 15.99 11.68
CA LEU A 46 9.68 14.66 11.08
C LEU A 46 10.99 14.19 10.43
N ILE A 47 11.70 15.05 9.70
CA ILE A 47 12.89 14.69 8.92
C ILE A 47 14.03 14.24 9.84
N PRO A 48 14.58 15.09 10.74
CA PRO A 48 15.62 14.68 11.66
C PRO A 48 15.07 14.00 12.93
N SER A 49 13.74 13.99 13.13
CA SER A 49 13.12 13.53 14.39
C SER A 49 13.38 14.46 15.58
N ALA A 50 13.28 15.79 15.40
CA ALA A 50 13.57 16.77 16.46
C ALA A 50 12.49 16.80 17.54
N SER A 51 12.84 16.31 18.74
CA SER A 51 11.95 16.18 19.90
C SER A 51 11.43 17.52 20.41
N ASN A 52 12.28 18.55 20.44
CA ASN A 52 11.87 19.90 20.87
C ASN A 52 10.80 20.50 19.93
N TYR A 53 10.87 20.23 18.61
CA TYR A 53 9.83 20.64 17.69
C TYR A 53 8.53 19.84 17.86
N ALA A 54 8.61 18.57 18.21
CA ALA A 54 7.41 17.78 18.48
C ALA A 54 6.60 18.32 19.66
N GLU A 55 7.25 18.71 20.76
CA GLU A 55 6.57 19.34 21.89
C GLU A 55 6.10 20.76 21.58
N ALA A 56 6.92 21.58 20.91
CA ALA A 56 6.55 22.94 20.58
C ALA A 56 5.34 23.01 19.63
N VAL A 57 5.37 22.22 18.55
CA VAL A 57 4.28 22.19 17.56
C VAL A 57 2.98 21.64 18.15
N SER A 58 3.06 20.56 18.96
CA SER A 58 1.88 20.02 19.63
C SER A 58 1.29 20.99 20.66
N THR A 59 2.13 21.68 21.40
CA THR A 59 1.69 22.73 22.36
C THR A 59 1.08 23.91 21.63
N TRP A 60 1.69 24.37 20.54
CA TRP A 60 1.14 25.46 19.72
C TRP A 60 -0.21 25.11 19.14
N ALA A 61 -0.37 23.90 18.58
CA ALA A 61 -1.60 23.49 17.91
C ALA A 61 -2.78 23.25 18.86
N PHE A 62 -2.51 22.74 20.06
CA PHE A 62 -3.54 22.35 21.03
C PHE A 62 -3.60 23.22 22.29
N GLY A 63 -2.71 24.20 22.43
CA GLY A 63 -2.62 25.10 23.57
C GLY A 63 -1.92 24.53 24.79
N SER A 64 -1.83 23.21 24.94
CA SER A 64 -1.08 22.53 26.01
C SER A 64 -0.83 21.06 25.68
N GLN A 65 0.16 20.45 26.35
CA GLN A 65 0.41 19.00 26.24
C GLN A 65 -0.79 18.17 26.71
N GLY A 66 -1.49 18.62 27.75
CA GLY A 66 -2.70 17.94 28.23
C GLY A 66 -3.83 17.93 27.20
N ALA A 67 -4.05 19.05 26.51
CA ALA A 67 -5.04 19.16 25.44
C ALA A 67 -4.63 18.32 24.20
N PHE A 68 -3.35 18.33 23.83
CA PHE A 68 -2.82 17.45 22.79
C PHE A 68 -3.11 15.97 23.10
N LEU A 69 -2.74 15.50 24.29
CA LEU A 69 -2.95 14.10 24.69
C LEU A 69 -4.44 13.73 24.79
N ALA A 70 -5.31 14.68 25.14
CA ALA A 70 -6.75 14.46 25.08
C ALA A 70 -7.22 14.28 23.63
N ALA A 71 -6.79 15.16 22.73
CA ALA A 71 -7.12 15.06 21.30
C ALA A 71 -6.58 13.77 20.67
N VAL A 72 -5.38 13.32 21.06
CA VAL A 72 -4.82 12.04 20.60
C VAL A 72 -5.67 10.86 21.06
N ARG A 73 -6.10 10.82 22.33
CA ARG A 73 -6.99 9.76 22.84
C ARG A 73 -8.30 9.70 22.06
N ASP A 74 -8.90 10.86 21.77
CA ASP A 74 -10.15 10.94 21.03
C ASP A 74 -9.94 10.50 19.57
N TRP A 75 -8.80 10.85 18.98
CA TRP A 75 -8.44 10.45 17.62
C TRP A 75 -8.18 8.95 17.53
N THR A 76 -7.36 8.37 18.42
CA THR A 76 -7.09 6.92 18.44
C THR A 76 -8.36 6.11 18.63
N ALA A 77 -9.30 6.59 19.47
CA ALA A 77 -10.60 5.95 19.65
C ALA A 77 -11.45 5.97 18.36
N ARG A 78 -11.48 7.10 17.64
CA ARG A 78 -12.21 7.22 16.35
C ARG A 78 -11.62 6.34 15.26
N GLU A 79 -10.28 6.22 15.21
CA GLU A 79 -9.58 5.40 14.20
C GLU A 79 -9.51 3.92 14.59
N GLY A 80 -10.04 3.53 15.77
CA GLY A 80 -10.03 2.15 16.24
C GLY A 80 -8.64 1.65 16.70
N LEU A 81 -7.73 2.55 17.05
CA LEU A 81 -6.33 2.26 17.43
C LEU A 81 -6.25 1.88 18.92
N SER A 82 -6.88 0.76 19.29
CA SER A 82 -7.08 0.36 20.69
C SER A 82 -5.82 -0.09 21.42
N GLY A 83 -4.78 -0.46 20.69
CA GLY A 83 -3.47 -0.84 21.22
C GLY A 83 -2.50 0.33 21.35
N THR A 84 -2.92 1.57 20.99
CA THR A 84 -2.04 2.76 20.99
C THR A 84 -2.33 3.65 22.17
N THR A 85 -1.27 3.95 22.94
CA THR A 85 -1.30 4.91 24.05
C THR A 85 -0.11 5.85 23.96
N LEU A 86 -0.38 7.16 23.98
CA LEU A 86 0.64 8.21 24.02
C LEU A 86 0.57 8.95 25.36
N VAL A 87 1.72 9.20 25.95
CA VAL A 87 1.87 9.98 27.19
C VAL A 87 2.64 11.28 26.97
N GLU A 88 3.27 11.44 25.78
CA GLU A 88 3.98 12.65 25.36
C GLU A 88 4.18 12.62 23.82
N PRO A 89 4.52 13.76 23.16
CA PRO A 89 4.51 13.88 21.70
C PRO A 89 5.79 13.45 20.99
N THR A 90 6.91 13.21 21.71
CA THR A 90 8.23 13.07 21.10
C THR A 90 8.60 11.63 20.74
N GLY A 91 7.96 10.67 21.40
CA GLY A 91 8.26 9.24 21.24
C GLY A 91 9.42 8.72 22.08
N ILE A 92 10.04 9.56 22.94
CA ILE A 92 11.16 9.14 23.80
C ILE A 92 10.73 8.41 25.07
N SER A 93 9.47 8.56 25.47
CA SER A 93 8.96 7.83 26.63
C SER A 93 8.67 6.38 26.29
N PRO A 94 9.22 5.40 27.05
CA PRO A 94 8.88 3.98 26.85
C PRO A 94 7.44 3.64 27.23
N ARG A 95 6.68 4.60 27.77
CA ARG A 95 5.24 4.47 28.02
C ARG A 95 4.38 4.82 26.82
N ASN A 96 4.96 5.37 25.74
CA ASN A 96 4.31 5.44 24.44
C ASN A 96 4.33 4.04 23.86
N VAL A 97 3.17 3.42 23.70
CA VAL A 97 3.04 2.04 23.21
C VAL A 97 2.04 1.98 22.07
N SER A 98 2.26 1.04 21.17
CA SER A 98 1.37 0.75 20.05
C SER A 98 1.49 -0.73 19.66
N THR A 99 0.67 -1.16 18.72
CA THR A 99 0.77 -2.47 18.06
C THR A 99 1.19 -2.28 16.60
N THR A 100 1.73 -3.33 15.98
CA THR A 100 2.04 -3.30 14.54
C THR A 100 0.79 -3.03 13.69
N ALA A 101 -0.36 -3.54 14.09
CA ALA A 101 -1.64 -3.30 13.40
C ALA A 101 -2.05 -1.83 13.44
N ASP A 102 -1.98 -1.20 14.63
CA ASP A 102 -2.29 0.22 14.79
C ASP A 102 -1.29 1.09 14.02
N LEU A 103 0.00 0.74 14.06
CA LEU A 103 1.05 1.47 13.34
C LEU A 103 0.88 1.36 11.82
N LEU A 104 0.44 0.22 11.28
CA LEU A 104 0.08 0.10 9.86
C LEU A 104 -1.07 1.06 9.52
N ARG A 105 -2.12 1.11 10.34
CA ARG A 105 -3.23 2.05 10.13
C ARG A 105 -2.79 3.52 10.21
N ILE A 106 -1.94 3.87 11.17
CA ILE A 106 -1.35 5.22 11.29
C ILE A 106 -0.50 5.55 10.05
N ALA A 107 0.27 4.59 9.56
CA ALA A 107 1.08 4.75 8.36
C ALA A 107 0.23 5.00 7.11
N ASP A 108 -0.86 4.28 6.95
CA ASP A 108 -1.80 4.48 5.84
C ASP A 108 -2.42 5.89 5.89
N LEU A 109 -2.85 6.34 7.08
CA LEU A 109 -3.39 7.69 7.28
C LEU A 109 -2.34 8.77 6.99
N ALA A 110 -1.11 8.58 7.47
CA ALA A 110 -0.01 9.52 7.24
C ALA A 110 0.39 9.60 5.76
N SER A 111 0.39 8.46 5.07
CA SER A 111 0.72 8.38 3.64
C SER A 111 -0.37 8.97 2.75
N ALA A 112 -1.62 8.95 3.20
CA ALA A 112 -2.75 9.55 2.51
C ALA A 112 -2.76 11.10 2.60
N ASP A 113 -2.07 11.67 3.60
CA ASP A 113 -1.88 13.12 3.69
C ASP A 113 -0.69 13.55 2.81
N PRO A 114 -0.91 14.35 1.74
CA PRO A 114 0.14 14.69 0.80
C PRO A 114 1.27 15.53 1.41
N THR A 115 1.00 16.32 2.46
CA THR A 115 2.00 17.12 3.15
C THR A 115 2.92 16.23 3.97
N ILE A 116 2.36 15.33 4.76
CA ILE A 116 3.12 14.39 5.59
C ILE A 116 3.92 13.43 4.70
N ALA A 117 3.31 12.87 3.66
CA ALA A 117 3.97 11.99 2.71
C ALA A 117 5.17 12.67 2.03
N GLN A 118 5.02 13.92 1.57
CA GLN A 118 6.10 14.71 0.96
C GLN A 118 7.24 14.97 1.95
N ILE A 119 6.93 15.39 3.17
CA ILE A 119 7.94 15.63 4.21
C ILE A 119 8.70 14.34 4.54
N ALA A 120 7.98 13.24 4.75
CA ALA A 120 8.59 11.95 5.09
C ALA A 120 9.48 11.40 3.97
N ALA A 121 9.17 11.69 2.71
CA ALA A 121 9.96 11.30 1.54
C ALA A 121 11.16 12.22 1.26
N THR A 122 11.32 13.32 2.01
CA THR A 122 12.39 14.30 1.78
C THR A 122 13.70 13.83 2.44
N PRO A 123 14.78 13.56 1.66
CA PRO A 123 16.05 13.09 2.23
C PRO A 123 16.77 14.17 3.04
N SER A 124 16.66 15.42 2.60
CA SER A 124 17.30 16.58 3.28
C SER A 124 16.61 17.88 2.87
N ILE A 125 16.54 18.82 3.79
CA ILE A 125 16.03 20.17 3.56
C ILE A 125 16.95 21.18 4.24
N THR A 126 17.15 22.35 3.64
CA THR A 126 17.88 23.45 4.26
C THR A 126 16.95 24.62 4.52
N LEU A 127 16.83 25.00 5.79
CA LEU A 127 16.05 26.13 6.28
C LEU A 127 16.98 27.23 6.79
N ALA A 128 16.52 28.50 6.85
CA ALA A 128 17.30 29.57 7.41
C ALA A 128 17.69 29.29 8.87
N VAL A 129 16.76 28.75 9.63
CA VAL A 129 16.91 28.15 10.97
C VAL A 129 16.02 26.91 10.97
N PRO A 130 16.49 25.76 11.39
CA PRO A 130 17.77 25.47 12.08
C PRO A 130 18.98 25.15 11.18
N GLY A 131 18.91 25.35 9.88
CA GLY A 131 19.95 24.98 8.90
C GLY A 131 19.58 23.72 8.12
N THR A 132 20.58 22.92 7.76
CA THR A 132 20.38 21.68 7.01
C THR A 132 19.94 20.55 7.93
N LEU A 133 18.81 19.93 7.56
CA LEU A 133 18.22 18.78 8.24
C LEU A 133 18.31 17.56 7.32
N THR A 134 18.74 16.43 7.87
CA THR A 134 18.86 15.16 7.13
C THR A 134 17.88 14.13 7.71
N ASN A 135 17.23 13.39 6.83
CA ASN A 135 16.28 12.36 7.23
C ASN A 135 17.01 11.19 7.90
N THR A 136 16.43 10.71 8.98
CA THR A 136 16.96 9.57 9.74
C THR A 136 16.65 8.22 9.07
N ASN A 137 15.81 8.19 8.02
CA ASN A 137 15.54 6.99 7.25
C ASN A 137 16.60 6.77 6.18
N SER A 138 17.56 5.90 6.46
CA SER A 138 18.65 5.51 5.55
C SER A 138 18.18 4.76 4.30
N LEU A 139 16.94 4.25 4.28
CA LEU A 139 16.39 3.49 3.17
C LEU A 139 15.58 4.34 2.17
N LEU A 140 15.50 5.67 2.34
CA LEU A 140 14.79 6.50 1.36
C LEU A 140 15.38 6.32 -0.04
N GLY A 141 14.51 5.98 -1.01
CA GLY A 141 14.87 5.70 -2.40
C GLY A 141 15.39 4.28 -2.65
N VAL A 142 15.68 3.49 -1.62
CA VAL A 142 16.07 2.09 -1.75
C VAL A 142 14.80 1.23 -1.91
N ASP A 143 14.76 0.32 -2.88
CA ASP A 143 13.62 -0.57 -3.15
C ASP A 143 12.25 0.16 -3.21
N GLY A 144 12.24 1.40 -3.71
CA GLY A 144 11.04 2.21 -3.83
C GLY A 144 10.52 2.78 -2.51
N ILE A 145 11.29 2.74 -1.42
CA ILE A 145 10.89 3.30 -0.11
C ILE A 145 10.76 4.82 -0.21
N THR A 146 9.57 5.34 0.14
CA THR A 146 9.19 6.76 0.07
C THR A 146 8.95 7.41 1.43
N GLY A 147 9.06 6.67 2.52
CA GLY A 147 8.84 7.14 3.89
C GLY A 147 8.94 5.97 4.86
N LEU A 148 8.51 6.07 6.13
CA LEU A 148 7.84 7.20 6.78
C LEU A 148 8.66 7.70 7.98
N LYS A 149 8.81 6.86 9.02
CA LYS A 149 9.41 7.29 10.30
C LYS A 149 10.26 6.21 10.94
N THR A 150 11.44 6.62 11.37
CA THR A 150 12.34 5.81 12.19
C THR A 150 12.09 6.08 13.68
N GLY A 151 12.46 5.13 14.54
CA GLY A 151 12.50 5.29 15.97
C GLY A 151 13.66 4.52 16.58
N ASN A 152 14.19 4.98 17.71
CA ASN A 152 15.08 4.19 18.55
C ASN A 152 15.18 4.83 19.94
N LEU A 153 15.31 3.99 20.97
CA LEU A 153 15.59 4.35 22.37
C LEU A 153 16.87 3.62 22.86
N GLY A 154 17.77 3.28 21.94
CA GLY A 154 18.97 2.51 22.19
C GLY A 154 18.91 1.10 21.59
N GLU A 155 19.87 0.26 21.99
CA GLU A 155 19.99 -1.11 21.51
C GLU A 155 18.70 -1.93 21.74
N GLY A 156 18.27 -2.67 20.74
CA GLY A 156 17.06 -3.49 20.81
C GLY A 156 15.74 -2.75 20.59
N THR A 157 15.76 -1.45 20.28
CA THR A 157 14.54 -0.66 20.07
C THR A 157 14.47 0.01 18.69
N PHE A 158 15.39 -0.31 17.78
CA PHE A 158 15.38 0.29 16.45
C PHE A 158 14.12 -0.13 15.68
N SER A 159 13.43 0.86 15.18
CA SER A 159 12.15 0.68 14.52
C SER A 159 12.08 1.48 13.22
N LEU A 160 11.29 0.98 12.27
CA LEU A 160 10.97 1.66 11.02
C LEU A 160 9.52 1.37 10.62
N VAL A 161 8.75 2.43 10.46
CA VAL A 161 7.50 2.42 9.71
C VAL A 161 7.81 2.94 8.31
N TYR A 162 7.44 2.20 7.26
CA TYR A 162 7.82 2.55 5.90
C TYR A 162 6.69 2.36 4.91
N THR A 163 6.77 3.09 3.81
CA THR A 163 6.01 2.86 2.58
C THR A 163 6.97 2.63 1.45
N SER A 164 6.63 1.72 0.55
CA SER A 164 7.39 1.43 -0.66
C SER A 164 6.44 1.30 -1.84
N THR A 165 6.89 1.70 -3.02
CA THR A 165 6.17 1.52 -4.27
C THR A 165 7.07 0.85 -5.29
N PHE A 166 6.55 -0.17 -6.00
CA PHE A 166 7.27 -0.84 -7.08
C PHE A 166 6.32 -1.30 -8.19
N ASP A 167 6.84 -1.34 -9.41
CA ASP A 167 6.09 -1.82 -10.56
C ASP A 167 6.12 -3.35 -10.62
N VAL A 168 4.94 -3.95 -10.75
CA VAL A 168 4.74 -5.39 -10.94
C VAL A 168 4.18 -5.71 -12.34
N GLY A 169 4.22 -4.74 -13.26
CA GLY A 169 3.83 -4.94 -14.66
C GLY A 169 2.34 -4.77 -14.94
N ILE A 170 1.57 -4.17 -14.03
CA ILE A 170 0.12 -3.92 -14.21
C ILE A 170 -0.22 -2.49 -14.62
N GLY A 171 0.79 -1.68 -14.95
CA GLY A 171 0.62 -0.28 -15.38
C GLY A 171 0.43 0.73 -14.25
N THR A 172 0.15 0.29 -13.02
CA THR A 172 0.13 1.13 -11.81
C THR A 172 1.07 0.54 -10.77
N PRO A 173 1.90 1.36 -10.10
CA PRO A 173 2.76 0.86 -9.05
C PRO A 173 1.97 0.26 -7.88
N LEU A 174 2.46 -0.83 -7.35
CA LEU A 174 1.94 -1.43 -6.12
C LEU A 174 2.53 -0.68 -4.92
N SER A 175 1.68 -0.28 -3.97
CA SER A 175 2.11 0.32 -2.70
C SER A 175 2.09 -0.71 -1.59
N VAL A 176 3.15 -0.72 -0.80
CA VAL A 176 3.31 -1.58 0.38
C VAL A 176 3.59 -0.71 1.59
N THR A 177 2.83 -0.88 2.66
CA THR A 177 3.09 -0.29 3.97
C THR A 177 3.64 -1.37 4.90
N GLY A 178 4.70 -1.07 5.62
CA GLY A 178 5.34 -2.02 6.53
C GLY A 178 5.78 -1.40 7.85
N VAL A 179 5.88 -2.26 8.86
CA VAL A 179 6.33 -1.92 10.22
C VAL A 179 7.36 -2.94 10.68
N SER A 180 8.52 -2.46 11.09
CA SER A 180 9.56 -3.25 11.76
C SER A 180 9.83 -2.63 13.12
N LEU A 181 9.67 -3.39 14.19
CA LEU A 181 9.87 -2.95 15.58
C LEU A 181 10.97 -3.76 16.25
N ASP A 182 11.58 -3.17 17.28
CA ASP A 182 12.48 -3.83 18.22
C ASP A 182 13.70 -4.51 17.57
N GLY A 183 14.22 -3.89 16.50
CA GLY A 183 15.46 -4.34 15.87
C GLY A 183 16.68 -4.06 16.76
N PHE A 184 17.66 -4.94 16.73
CA PHE A 184 18.86 -4.83 17.57
C PHE A 184 19.73 -3.63 17.18
N THR A 185 19.87 -3.35 15.89
CA THR A 185 20.56 -2.18 15.34
C THR A 185 19.81 -1.59 14.16
N ARG A 186 20.11 -0.36 13.75
CA ARG A 186 19.60 0.24 12.52
C ARG A 186 19.88 -0.64 11.31
N SER A 187 21.13 -1.11 11.17
CA SER A 187 21.52 -1.97 10.05
C SER A 187 20.74 -3.29 9.99
N SER A 188 20.40 -3.89 11.14
CA SER A 188 19.59 -5.12 11.16
C SER A 188 18.15 -4.88 10.73
N VAL A 189 17.56 -3.74 11.12
CA VAL A 189 16.23 -3.32 10.64
C VAL A 189 16.26 -3.08 9.14
N ASP A 190 17.22 -2.30 8.65
CA ASP A 190 17.35 -1.95 7.25
C ASP A 190 17.53 -3.20 6.38
N ALA A 191 18.40 -4.11 6.77
CA ALA A 191 18.60 -5.39 6.07
C ALA A 191 17.34 -6.29 6.11
N GLY A 192 16.61 -6.28 7.23
CA GLY A 192 15.36 -7.02 7.38
C GLY A 192 14.27 -6.49 6.45
N VAL A 193 14.09 -5.18 6.41
CA VAL A 193 13.11 -4.50 5.56
C VAL A 193 13.43 -4.70 4.07
N THR A 194 14.68 -4.50 3.65
CA THR A 194 15.11 -4.72 2.26
C THR A 194 14.86 -6.17 1.82
N ARG A 195 15.19 -7.14 2.68
CA ARG A 195 14.95 -8.57 2.39
C ARG A 195 13.45 -8.86 2.26
N LEU A 196 12.63 -8.32 3.16
CA LEU A 196 11.19 -8.51 3.12
C LEU A 196 10.58 -7.91 1.85
N LEU A 197 10.93 -6.68 1.48
CA LEU A 197 10.46 -6.04 0.25
C LEU A 197 10.89 -6.80 -1.00
N GLY A 198 12.14 -7.29 -1.04
CA GLY A 198 12.61 -8.17 -2.10
C GLY A 198 11.74 -9.43 -2.22
N SER A 199 11.48 -10.11 -1.11
CA SER A 199 10.62 -11.30 -1.08
C SER A 199 9.18 -11.00 -1.52
N VAL A 200 8.62 -9.86 -1.12
CA VAL A 200 7.27 -9.44 -1.56
C VAL A 200 7.25 -9.20 -3.07
N ARG A 201 8.21 -8.43 -3.60
CA ARG A 201 8.32 -8.13 -5.03
C ARG A 201 8.55 -9.39 -5.87
N ASP A 202 9.47 -10.24 -5.46
CA ASP A 202 9.85 -11.45 -6.20
C ASP A 202 8.72 -12.52 -6.18
N GLY A 203 7.76 -12.38 -5.26
CA GLY A 203 6.56 -13.19 -5.22
C GLY A 203 5.56 -12.88 -6.33
N PHE A 204 5.60 -11.68 -6.94
CA PHE A 204 4.69 -11.32 -8.03
C PHE A 204 5.19 -11.89 -9.36
N HIS A 205 4.33 -12.60 -10.07
CA HIS A 205 4.62 -13.14 -11.39
C HIS A 205 3.35 -13.33 -12.22
N PHE A 206 3.50 -13.33 -13.55
CA PHE A 206 2.42 -13.63 -14.47
C PHE A 206 2.42 -15.13 -14.79
N ILE A 207 1.26 -15.76 -14.67
CA ILE A 207 1.03 -17.15 -15.09
C ILE A 207 0.24 -17.13 -16.38
N PRO A 208 0.73 -17.74 -17.49
CA PRO A 208 -0.09 -17.95 -18.68
C PRO A 208 -1.25 -18.89 -18.34
N VAL A 209 -2.47 -18.45 -18.58
CA VAL A 209 -3.69 -19.21 -18.24
C VAL A 209 -4.54 -19.57 -19.44
N ALA A 210 -4.35 -18.88 -20.56
CA ALA A 210 -5.05 -19.17 -21.81
C ALA A 210 -4.07 -19.09 -22.98
N THR A 211 -4.26 -19.99 -23.93
CA THR A 211 -3.59 -19.97 -25.24
C THR A 211 -4.65 -20.09 -26.31
N THR A 212 -4.60 -19.19 -27.28
CA THR A 212 -5.51 -19.15 -28.44
C THR A 212 -5.60 -20.51 -29.10
N GLY A 213 -6.83 -20.96 -29.41
CA GLY A 213 -7.09 -22.24 -30.02
C GLY A 213 -7.08 -23.46 -29.10
N THR A 214 -6.80 -23.27 -27.81
CA THR A 214 -6.90 -24.36 -26.82
C THR A 214 -8.34 -24.86 -26.74
N VAL A 215 -8.54 -26.18 -26.96
CA VAL A 215 -9.85 -26.82 -26.85
C VAL A 215 -10.22 -26.94 -25.37
N VAL A 216 -11.33 -26.31 -24.97
CA VAL A 216 -11.86 -26.32 -23.61
C VAL A 216 -13.15 -27.11 -23.45
N GLY A 217 -13.74 -27.58 -24.56
CA GLY A 217 -14.94 -28.39 -24.55
C GLY A 217 -15.40 -28.77 -25.94
N ILE A 218 -16.52 -29.46 -25.98
CA ILE A 218 -17.22 -29.87 -27.23
C ILE A 218 -18.68 -29.47 -27.07
N TYR A 219 -19.20 -28.76 -28.05
CA TYR A 219 -20.65 -28.55 -28.18
C TYR A 219 -21.24 -29.66 -29.06
N GLU A 220 -22.23 -30.37 -28.54
CA GLU A 220 -22.90 -31.45 -29.23
C GLU A 220 -24.42 -31.19 -29.29
N THR A 221 -24.99 -31.30 -30.47
CA THR A 221 -26.42 -31.09 -30.69
C THR A 221 -27.20 -32.38 -30.48
N ALA A 222 -28.50 -32.26 -30.23
CA ALA A 222 -29.41 -33.40 -30.08
C ALA A 222 -29.51 -34.26 -31.36
N TRP A 223 -29.11 -33.75 -32.53
CA TRP A 223 -29.08 -34.45 -33.81
C TRP A 223 -27.71 -34.97 -34.21
N GLY A 224 -26.73 -34.97 -33.25
CA GLY A 224 -25.43 -35.60 -33.42
C GLY A 224 -24.41 -34.79 -34.22
N SER A 225 -24.65 -33.51 -34.45
CA SER A 225 -23.63 -32.61 -34.98
C SER A 225 -22.81 -32.03 -33.84
N SER A 226 -21.46 -31.93 -33.98
CA SER A 226 -20.58 -31.43 -32.93
C SER A 226 -19.56 -30.43 -33.46
N ALA A 227 -19.10 -29.56 -32.60
CA ALA A 227 -17.99 -28.63 -32.83
C ALA A 227 -17.18 -28.43 -31.54
N GLN A 228 -15.92 -28.06 -31.70
CA GLN A 228 -15.06 -27.76 -30.55
C GLN A 228 -15.35 -26.37 -30.00
N LEU A 229 -15.18 -26.23 -28.71
CA LEU A 229 -15.10 -24.93 -28.00
C LEU A 229 -13.64 -24.59 -27.74
N VAL A 230 -13.21 -23.44 -28.25
CA VAL A 230 -11.80 -23.01 -28.18
C VAL A 230 -11.68 -21.64 -27.55
N LEU A 231 -10.57 -21.38 -26.89
CA LEU A 231 -10.21 -20.05 -26.40
C LEU A 231 -9.82 -19.15 -27.58
N ASP A 232 -10.28 -17.91 -27.59
CA ASP A 232 -10.08 -16.97 -28.69
C ASP A 232 -8.80 -16.12 -28.54
N ASP A 233 -8.30 -15.94 -27.33
CA ASP A 233 -7.15 -15.10 -27.03
C ASP A 233 -6.17 -15.80 -26.10
N ASP A 234 -4.91 -15.30 -26.12
CA ASP A 234 -3.92 -15.58 -25.10
C ASP A 234 -4.19 -14.70 -23.88
N ALA A 235 -4.02 -15.25 -22.69
CA ALA A 235 -4.10 -14.47 -21.46
C ALA A 235 -3.11 -14.94 -20.40
N SER A 236 -2.67 -14.00 -19.58
CA SER A 236 -1.88 -14.25 -18.37
C SER A 236 -2.52 -13.54 -17.19
N ILE A 237 -2.43 -14.12 -16.00
CA ILE A 237 -2.94 -13.53 -14.77
C ILE A 237 -1.79 -13.21 -13.81
N LEU A 238 -1.81 -12.02 -13.23
CA LEU A 238 -0.88 -11.68 -12.16
C LEU A 238 -1.28 -12.42 -10.90
N THR A 239 -0.31 -13.08 -10.28
CA THR A 239 -0.47 -13.76 -8.99
C THR A 239 0.69 -13.41 -8.07
N TRP A 240 0.55 -13.74 -6.79
CA TRP A 240 1.61 -13.61 -5.80
C TRP A 240 1.84 -14.96 -5.13
N SER A 241 3.13 -15.40 -5.10
CA SER A 241 3.55 -16.67 -4.49
C SER A 241 2.71 -17.85 -5.03
N ASP A 242 2.13 -18.65 -4.15
CA ASP A 242 1.32 -19.83 -4.45
C ASP A 242 -0.20 -19.56 -4.42
N THR A 243 -0.62 -18.31 -4.66
CA THR A 243 -2.05 -17.95 -4.74
C THR A 243 -2.75 -18.87 -5.73
N PRO A 244 -3.79 -19.62 -5.32
CA PRO A 244 -4.51 -20.52 -6.21
C PRO A 244 -5.16 -19.78 -7.39
N VAL A 245 -5.04 -20.34 -8.58
CA VAL A 245 -5.76 -19.88 -9.77
C VAL A 245 -6.95 -20.79 -9.97
N THR A 246 -8.15 -20.21 -10.00
CA THR A 246 -9.40 -20.92 -10.34
C THR A 246 -9.89 -20.48 -11.69
N VAL A 247 -10.62 -21.36 -12.38
CA VAL A 247 -11.28 -21.06 -13.66
C VAL A 247 -12.76 -21.37 -13.59
N GLU A 248 -13.55 -20.45 -14.11
CA GLU A 248 -14.99 -20.63 -14.34
C GLU A 248 -15.29 -20.40 -15.82
N MET A 249 -16.13 -21.23 -16.39
CA MET A 249 -16.51 -21.11 -17.80
C MET A 249 -18.03 -21.06 -17.92
N GLU A 250 -18.52 -19.98 -18.49
CA GLU A 250 -19.93 -19.80 -18.82
C GLU A 250 -20.12 -19.90 -20.34
N THR A 251 -21.04 -20.75 -20.79
CA THR A 251 -21.35 -20.92 -22.20
C THR A 251 -22.86 -20.96 -22.47
N THR A 252 -23.25 -20.49 -23.63
CA THR A 252 -24.63 -20.54 -24.13
C THR A 252 -24.67 -21.37 -25.41
N ALA A 253 -25.88 -21.84 -25.80
CA ALA A 253 -26.06 -22.51 -27.06
C ALA A 253 -25.78 -21.54 -28.23
N PRO A 254 -25.16 -22.01 -29.33
CA PRO A 254 -24.91 -21.19 -30.51
C PRO A 254 -26.22 -20.77 -31.19
N VAL A 255 -26.21 -19.55 -31.75
CA VAL A 255 -27.39 -18.98 -32.44
C VAL A 255 -27.36 -19.25 -33.97
N THR A 256 -26.16 -19.18 -34.55
CA THR A 256 -26.00 -19.27 -36.01
C THR A 256 -25.35 -20.56 -36.49
N TYR A 257 -24.82 -21.40 -35.61
CA TYR A 257 -24.06 -22.62 -35.90
C TYR A 257 -22.83 -22.41 -36.79
N SER A 258 -22.28 -21.22 -36.81
CA SER A 258 -21.17 -20.82 -37.68
C SER A 258 -19.83 -20.93 -36.98
N ASN A 259 -18.79 -21.26 -37.74
CA ASN A 259 -17.42 -21.20 -37.24
C ASN A 259 -17.06 -19.80 -36.72
N GLY A 260 -16.43 -19.73 -35.59
CA GLY A 260 -16.01 -18.46 -34.98
C GLY A 260 -17.08 -17.75 -34.15
N GLU A 261 -18.29 -18.32 -34.03
CA GLU A 261 -19.33 -17.74 -33.15
C GLU A 261 -18.88 -17.77 -31.69
N GLN A 262 -18.95 -16.63 -31.01
CA GLN A 262 -18.69 -16.57 -29.59
C GLN A 262 -19.89 -17.13 -28.81
N VAL A 263 -19.64 -18.11 -27.97
CA VAL A 263 -20.67 -18.83 -27.22
C VAL A 263 -20.45 -18.75 -25.69
N GLY A 264 -19.42 -18.08 -25.26
CA GLY A 264 -19.17 -17.97 -23.82
C GLY A 264 -17.92 -17.21 -23.48
N THR A 265 -17.53 -17.33 -22.21
CA THR A 265 -16.36 -16.73 -21.64
C THR A 265 -15.77 -17.68 -20.62
N ALA A 266 -14.45 -17.81 -20.60
CA ALA A 266 -13.70 -18.45 -19.52
C ALA A 266 -13.03 -17.37 -18.69
N THR A 267 -13.21 -17.39 -17.38
CA THR A 267 -12.67 -16.41 -16.43
C THR A 267 -11.75 -17.11 -15.43
N TRP A 268 -10.51 -16.65 -15.36
CA TRP A 268 -9.54 -17.07 -14.36
C TRP A 268 -9.46 -16.04 -13.25
N THR A 269 -9.36 -16.51 -12.01
CA THR A 269 -9.28 -15.67 -10.82
C THR A 269 -8.11 -16.13 -9.93
N ALA A 270 -7.28 -15.17 -9.49
CA ALA A 270 -6.18 -15.37 -8.56
C ALA A 270 -6.21 -14.25 -7.50
N GLY A 271 -6.74 -14.53 -6.31
CA GLY A 271 -6.97 -13.53 -5.27
C GLY A 271 -7.85 -12.38 -5.79
N PRO A 272 -7.37 -11.11 -5.77
CA PRO A 272 -8.15 -9.97 -6.27
C PRO A 272 -8.12 -9.81 -7.80
N ASN A 273 -7.27 -10.56 -8.50
CA ASN A 273 -7.08 -10.42 -9.95
C ASN A 273 -7.97 -11.39 -10.73
N SER A 274 -8.47 -10.93 -11.87
CA SER A 274 -9.20 -11.78 -12.81
C SER A 274 -8.88 -11.41 -14.26
N VAL A 275 -8.94 -12.39 -15.13
CA VAL A 275 -8.82 -12.23 -16.58
C VAL A 275 -9.83 -13.12 -17.27
N SER A 276 -10.48 -12.61 -18.31
CA SER A 276 -11.51 -13.32 -19.07
C SER A 276 -11.13 -13.42 -20.55
N VAL A 277 -11.39 -14.58 -21.14
CA VAL A 277 -11.15 -14.87 -22.56
C VAL A 277 -12.43 -15.38 -23.20
N PRO A 278 -12.81 -14.90 -24.40
CA PRO A 278 -13.94 -15.41 -25.11
C PRO A 278 -13.77 -16.89 -25.50
N VAL A 279 -14.87 -17.64 -25.43
CA VAL A 279 -14.95 -19.01 -25.92
C VAL A 279 -15.73 -19.01 -27.23
N ARG A 280 -15.14 -19.57 -28.28
CA ARG A 280 -15.72 -19.63 -29.62
C ARG A 280 -15.91 -21.08 -30.12
N ILE A 281 -16.83 -21.22 -31.06
CA ILE A 281 -16.99 -22.46 -31.83
C ILE A 281 -15.86 -22.56 -32.86
N SER A 282 -15.15 -23.70 -32.86
CA SER A 282 -14.22 -24.10 -33.90
C SER A 282 -14.83 -25.26 -34.68
N GLY A 283 -15.20 -24.99 -35.93
CA GLY A 283 -15.95 -25.88 -36.79
C GLY A 283 -17.33 -25.34 -37.14
N THR A 284 -18.16 -26.17 -37.78
CA THR A 284 -19.51 -25.81 -38.19
C THR A 284 -20.49 -26.89 -37.72
N ILE A 285 -21.55 -26.45 -37.07
CA ILE A 285 -22.65 -27.33 -36.68
C ILE A 285 -23.63 -27.40 -37.87
N THR A 286 -23.83 -28.57 -38.37
CA THR A 286 -24.84 -28.79 -39.46
C THR A 286 -26.24 -28.78 -38.86
N PRO A 287 -27.20 -28.09 -39.50
CA PRO A 287 -28.59 -28.12 -39.05
C PRO A 287 -29.18 -29.54 -39.11
N PRO A 288 -30.22 -29.81 -38.28
CA PRO A 288 -30.89 -31.12 -38.33
C PRO A 288 -31.53 -31.38 -39.71
N GLY A 289 -31.36 -32.60 -40.25
CA GLY A 289 -32.00 -33.00 -41.50
C GLY A 289 -33.52 -33.11 -41.38
N ASP A 290 -34.21 -33.10 -42.54
CA ASP A 290 -35.68 -33.11 -42.60
C ASP A 290 -36.28 -34.32 -41.88
N TRP A 291 -35.64 -35.50 -42.03
CA TRP A 291 -36.10 -36.72 -41.37
C TRP A 291 -35.99 -36.59 -39.83
N TRP A 292 -34.90 -36.06 -39.33
CA TRP A 292 -34.72 -35.84 -37.88
C TRP A 292 -35.76 -34.86 -37.31
N ARG A 293 -36.02 -33.75 -38.03
CA ARG A 293 -37.07 -32.78 -37.69
C ARG A 293 -38.44 -33.39 -37.62
N LEU A 294 -38.78 -34.27 -38.61
CA LEU A 294 -40.06 -34.92 -38.69
C LEU A 294 -40.29 -35.91 -37.53
N THR A 295 -39.22 -36.60 -37.12
CA THR A 295 -39.29 -37.62 -36.07
C THR A 295 -39.07 -37.09 -34.65
N ASN A 296 -38.60 -35.85 -34.50
CA ASN A 296 -38.29 -35.20 -33.20
C ASN A 296 -38.90 -33.79 -33.07
N PRO A 297 -40.21 -33.60 -33.31
CA PRO A 297 -40.80 -32.26 -33.33
C PRO A 297 -40.77 -31.55 -31.97
N SER A 298 -40.72 -32.30 -30.88
CA SER A 298 -40.65 -31.75 -29.52
C SER A 298 -39.28 -31.14 -29.14
N LEU A 299 -38.25 -31.38 -29.96
CA LEU A 299 -36.89 -30.87 -29.75
C LEU A 299 -36.56 -29.67 -30.65
N LEU A 300 -37.54 -29.16 -31.40
CA LEU A 300 -37.40 -28.02 -32.32
C LEU A 300 -37.93 -26.71 -31.75
N GLY A 301 -38.44 -26.71 -30.52
CA GLY A 301 -39.03 -25.55 -29.85
C GLY A 301 -38.04 -24.70 -29.11
#